data_edab83395306d0c09438872bf176992d
#
_entry.id   edab83395306d0c09438872bf176992d
#
_cell.length_a   1.000
_cell.length_b   1.000
_cell.length_c   1.000
_cell.angle_alpha   90.00
_cell.angle_beta   90.00
_cell.angle_gamma   90.00
#
_symmetry.space_group_name_H-M   'P 1'
#
loop_
_entity.id
_entity.type
_entity.pdbx_description
1 polymer ?
#
loop_
_entity_poly.entity_id
_entity_poly.type
_entity_poly.pdbx_seq_one_letter_code
_entity_poly.pdbx_strand_id
1 'polypeptide(L)'
;PWTGHRPQLLNSLSTDPWRSCGDTVERLELLSSRLVAGTLDMDIPMPATAPVLAFMRDTLAPAVDGCGQAELAGLLTGPDGRFLAPGPSGAPTRGRPDVLPTGRNFYSVDTRAVPTETAFALGRKSAEALVTRHLQDHGEWLRAIGLTVWGTANMRTGGDDIAQALALIGARPVWDGGSRRVTGFEIVPLAALGRPRVDVTLRISGFFRDAFPDQIALFDAAVRAVGALDEPDAENPLSLIHIS
;
A
#
# COMPACT_ATOMS: atom_id res chain seq x y z
N PRO A 1 -0.14 27.59 -3.93
CA PRO A 1 0.60 27.98 -5.15
C PRO A 1 1.94 27.28 -5.19
N TRP A 2 2.43 26.93 -6.40
CA TRP A 2 3.77 26.40 -6.59
C TRP A 2 4.80 27.55 -6.55
N THR A 3 5.72 27.49 -5.63
CA THR A 3 6.80 28.48 -5.45
C THR A 3 8.19 27.91 -5.77
N GLY A 4 8.26 26.63 -6.12
CA GLY A 4 9.49 25.93 -6.46
C GLY A 4 10.02 26.22 -7.87
N HIS A 5 11.20 25.69 -8.16
CA HIS A 5 11.80 25.76 -9.49
C HIS A 5 10.90 25.08 -10.53
N ARG A 6 10.87 25.65 -11.75
CA ARG A 6 10.13 25.12 -12.90
C ARG A 6 11.11 24.61 -13.96
N PRO A 7 11.50 23.31 -13.91
CA PRO A 7 12.40 22.76 -14.90
C PRO A 7 11.87 22.94 -16.32
N GLN A 8 12.74 23.33 -17.27
CA GLN A 8 12.36 23.56 -18.65
C GLN A 8 11.67 22.34 -19.28
N LEU A 9 12.16 21.15 -18.98
CA LEU A 9 11.55 19.89 -19.43
C LEU A 9 10.07 19.80 -19.02
N LEU A 10 9.76 19.99 -17.72
CA LEU A 10 8.38 19.93 -17.24
C LEU A 10 7.51 21.06 -17.82
N ASN A 11 8.10 22.22 -18.05
CA ASN A 11 7.37 23.34 -18.63
C ASN A 11 7.01 23.07 -20.10
N SER A 12 7.84 22.36 -20.85
CA SER A 12 7.59 22.02 -22.27
C SER A 12 6.54 20.90 -22.48
N LEU A 13 6.16 20.17 -21.41
CA LEU A 13 5.22 19.06 -21.51
C LEU A 13 3.76 19.48 -21.65
N SER A 14 3.40 20.68 -21.16
CA SER A 14 2.04 21.21 -21.24
C SER A 14 2.06 22.72 -21.44
N THR A 15 1.13 23.21 -22.22
CA THR A 15 0.86 24.65 -22.44
C THR A 15 -0.02 25.25 -21.34
N ASP A 16 -0.58 24.42 -20.47
CA ASP A 16 -1.46 24.87 -19.41
C ASP A 16 -0.70 25.71 -18.36
N PRO A 17 -1.36 26.68 -17.73
CA PRO A 17 -0.71 27.50 -16.72
C PRO A 17 -0.21 26.69 -15.54
N TRP A 18 1.05 26.90 -15.14
CA TRP A 18 1.65 26.23 -13.97
C TRP A 18 1.52 27.11 -12.72
N ARG A 19 0.49 26.89 -11.90
CA ARG A 19 0.13 27.77 -10.77
C ARG A 19 0.17 27.06 -9.41
N SER A 20 -0.05 25.74 -9.39
CA SER A 20 -0.25 24.96 -8.18
C SER A 20 0.69 23.76 -8.10
N CYS A 21 0.71 23.11 -6.93
CA CYS A 21 1.35 21.80 -6.78
C CYS A 21 0.65 20.73 -7.64
N GLY A 22 -0.67 20.84 -7.86
CA GLY A 22 -1.42 19.96 -8.75
C GLY A 22 -0.88 19.99 -10.16
N ASP A 23 -0.69 21.19 -10.73
CA ASP A 23 -0.13 21.35 -12.08
C ASP A 23 1.29 20.76 -12.21
N THR A 24 2.04 20.71 -11.08
CA THR A 24 3.35 20.05 -11.03
C THR A 24 3.19 18.53 -11.08
N VAL A 25 2.24 17.98 -10.31
CA VAL A 25 1.94 16.55 -10.32
C VAL A 25 1.50 16.09 -11.70
N GLU A 26 0.58 16.80 -12.33
CA GLU A 26 0.12 16.49 -13.70
C GLU A 26 1.28 16.46 -14.71
N ARG A 27 2.22 17.39 -14.61
CA ARG A 27 3.42 17.40 -15.48
C ARG A 27 4.35 16.23 -15.21
N LEU A 28 4.51 15.83 -13.94
CA LEU A 28 5.30 14.65 -13.57
C LEU A 28 4.64 13.36 -14.06
N GLU A 29 3.33 13.26 -13.96
CA GLU A 29 2.55 12.12 -14.50
C GLU A 29 2.68 12.07 -16.04
N LEU A 30 2.56 13.21 -16.72
CA LEU A 30 2.73 13.28 -18.15
C LEU A 30 4.17 12.93 -18.60
N LEU A 31 5.18 13.39 -17.84
CA LEU A 31 6.58 12.99 -18.05
C LEU A 31 6.74 11.49 -17.92
N SER A 32 6.24 10.94 -16.84
CA SER A 32 6.33 9.49 -16.53
C SER A 32 5.65 8.67 -17.64
N SER A 33 4.46 9.05 -18.06
CA SER A 33 3.72 8.39 -19.14
C SER A 33 4.50 8.40 -20.46
N ARG A 34 5.08 9.54 -20.83
CA ARG A 34 5.87 9.65 -22.08
C ARG A 34 7.18 8.86 -22.02
N LEU A 35 7.84 8.83 -20.86
CA LEU A 35 9.05 8.03 -20.64
C LEU A 35 8.76 6.53 -20.78
N VAL A 36 7.67 6.07 -20.18
CA VAL A 36 7.25 4.66 -20.26
C VAL A 36 6.84 4.28 -21.68
N ALA A 37 6.14 5.17 -22.39
CA ALA A 37 5.74 4.98 -23.77
C ALA A 37 6.91 5.09 -24.77
N GLY A 38 8.09 5.52 -24.35
CA GLY A 38 9.23 5.76 -25.23
C GLY A 38 9.01 6.90 -26.25
N THR A 39 8.07 7.80 -25.97
CA THR A 39 7.70 8.91 -26.86
C THR A 39 8.44 10.21 -26.56
N LEU A 40 9.30 10.21 -25.56
CA LEU A 40 10.13 11.34 -25.19
C LEU A 40 11.59 10.98 -25.49
N ASP A 41 12.18 11.70 -26.44
CA ASP A 41 13.60 11.64 -26.70
C ASP A 41 14.34 12.46 -25.64
N MET A 42 15.23 11.80 -24.87
CA MET A 42 15.82 12.40 -23.69
C MET A 42 17.34 12.45 -23.77
N ASP A 43 17.86 13.62 -24.07
CA ASP A 43 19.28 13.96 -23.89
C ASP A 43 19.65 14.32 -22.42
N ILE A 44 18.65 14.32 -21.51
CA ILE A 44 18.85 14.73 -20.11
C ILE A 44 19.13 13.48 -19.27
N PRO A 45 20.31 13.39 -18.64
CA PRO A 45 20.63 12.25 -17.78
C PRO A 45 19.73 12.21 -16.55
N MET A 46 18.98 11.10 -16.39
CA MET A 46 18.15 10.83 -15.21
C MET A 46 18.67 9.58 -14.48
N PRO A 47 19.76 9.68 -13.72
CA PRO A 47 20.44 8.51 -13.16
C PRO A 47 19.55 7.73 -12.17
N ALA A 48 18.63 8.39 -11.46
CA ALA A 48 17.69 7.73 -10.57
C ALA A 48 16.52 7.05 -11.32
N THR A 49 16.14 7.54 -12.50
CA THR A 49 15.01 7.03 -13.30
C THR A 49 15.45 5.92 -14.26
N ALA A 50 16.69 5.98 -14.76
CA ALA A 50 17.19 5.03 -15.73
C ALA A 50 17.11 3.55 -15.30
N PRO A 51 17.44 3.16 -14.06
CA PRO A 51 17.29 1.77 -13.60
C PRO A 51 15.84 1.31 -13.57
N VAL A 52 14.89 2.21 -13.24
CA VAL A 52 13.46 1.90 -13.21
C VAL A 52 12.94 1.65 -14.63
N LEU A 53 13.31 2.50 -15.58
CA LEU A 53 12.93 2.32 -16.99
C LEU A 53 13.57 1.06 -17.59
N ALA A 54 14.82 0.77 -17.23
CA ALA A 54 15.48 -0.48 -17.63
C ALA A 54 14.74 -1.70 -17.09
N PHE A 55 14.37 -1.72 -15.81
CA PHE A 55 13.57 -2.79 -15.23
C PHE A 55 12.21 -2.95 -15.93
N MET A 56 11.53 -1.85 -16.22
CA MET A 56 10.25 -1.90 -16.97
C MET A 56 10.42 -2.49 -18.36
N ARG A 57 11.43 -2.06 -19.11
CA ARG A 57 11.69 -2.51 -20.48
C ARG A 57 12.21 -3.95 -20.53
N ASP A 58 13.16 -4.28 -19.65
CA ASP A 58 13.95 -5.52 -19.77
C ASP A 58 13.35 -6.67 -18.94
N THR A 59 12.45 -6.37 -18.00
CA THR A 59 11.85 -7.37 -17.11
C THR A 59 10.32 -7.37 -17.19
N LEU A 60 9.68 -6.22 -16.96
CA LEU A 60 8.21 -6.18 -16.87
C LEU A 60 7.53 -6.34 -18.22
N ALA A 61 7.95 -5.61 -19.24
CA ALA A 61 7.32 -5.67 -20.55
C ALA A 61 7.37 -7.09 -21.15
N PRO A 62 8.51 -7.80 -21.19
CA PRO A 62 8.57 -9.18 -21.66
C PRO A 62 7.71 -10.13 -20.81
N ALA A 63 7.62 -9.92 -19.50
CA ALA A 63 6.80 -10.75 -18.63
C ALA A 63 5.29 -10.52 -18.87
N VAL A 64 4.87 -9.28 -19.13
CA VAL A 64 3.48 -8.98 -19.53
C VAL A 64 3.15 -9.57 -20.89
N ASP A 65 4.01 -9.38 -21.88
CA ASP A 65 3.83 -9.90 -23.24
C ASP A 65 3.76 -11.44 -23.25
N GLY A 66 4.50 -12.08 -22.35
CA GLY A 66 4.50 -13.54 -22.18
C GLY A 66 3.25 -14.11 -21.53
N CYS A 67 2.39 -13.32 -20.89
CA CYS A 67 1.22 -13.81 -20.14
C CYS A 67 0.27 -14.64 -21.01
N GLY A 68 -0.10 -14.17 -22.19
CA GLY A 68 -1.05 -14.87 -23.06
C GLY A 68 -0.59 -16.28 -23.44
N GLN A 69 0.67 -16.41 -23.82
CA GLN A 69 1.25 -17.73 -24.16
C GLN A 69 1.38 -18.63 -22.93
N ALA A 70 1.75 -18.08 -21.78
CA ALA A 70 1.88 -18.82 -20.54
C ALA A 70 0.51 -19.34 -20.04
N GLU A 71 -0.54 -18.54 -20.14
CA GLU A 71 -1.90 -18.95 -19.78
C GLU A 71 -2.43 -20.07 -20.69
N LEU A 72 -2.24 -19.95 -22.01
CA LEU A 72 -2.60 -21.02 -22.96
C LEU A 72 -1.82 -22.31 -22.68
N ALA A 73 -0.52 -22.21 -22.45
CA ALA A 73 0.31 -23.38 -22.13
C ALA A 73 -0.12 -24.03 -20.80
N GLY A 74 -0.43 -23.21 -19.76
CA GLY A 74 -0.94 -23.69 -18.49
C GLY A 74 -2.29 -24.39 -18.63
N LEU A 75 -3.21 -23.76 -19.38
CA LEU A 75 -4.53 -24.34 -19.66
C LEU A 75 -4.44 -25.68 -20.38
N LEU A 76 -3.54 -25.84 -21.35
CA LEU A 76 -3.37 -27.11 -22.10
C LEU A 76 -2.64 -28.15 -21.26
N THR A 77 -1.72 -27.77 -20.41
CA THR A 77 -0.95 -28.68 -19.55
C THR A 77 -1.81 -29.40 -18.53
N GLY A 78 -2.81 -28.70 -17.94
CA GLY A 78 -3.70 -29.27 -16.94
C GLY A 78 -4.57 -30.43 -17.46
N PRO A 79 -5.36 -30.27 -18.55
CA PRO A 79 -6.16 -31.34 -19.14
C PRO A 79 -5.34 -32.53 -19.63
N ASP A 80 -4.07 -32.30 -20.04
CA ASP A 80 -3.13 -33.36 -20.39
C ASP A 80 -2.66 -34.20 -19.18
N GLY A 81 -3.08 -33.86 -17.96
CA GLY A 81 -2.66 -34.54 -16.74
C GLY A 81 -1.19 -34.32 -16.37
N ARG A 82 -0.54 -33.32 -16.94
CA ARG A 82 0.86 -33.01 -16.66
C ARG A 82 0.96 -32.04 -15.47
N PHE A 83 2.11 -32.08 -14.79
CA PHE A 83 2.39 -31.17 -13.65
C PHE A 83 2.52 -29.73 -14.11
N LEU A 84 1.75 -28.85 -13.48
CA LEU A 84 1.88 -27.41 -13.61
C LEU A 84 2.59 -26.87 -12.36
N ALA A 85 3.77 -26.29 -12.53
CA ALA A 85 4.54 -25.74 -11.43
C ALA A 85 3.75 -24.59 -10.77
N PRO A 86 3.65 -24.56 -9.42
CA PRO A 86 2.97 -23.48 -8.72
C PRO A 86 3.72 -22.16 -8.89
N GLY A 87 2.97 -21.06 -8.82
CA GLY A 87 3.50 -19.71 -8.86
C GLY A 87 2.94 -18.83 -7.72
N PRO A 88 3.51 -17.66 -7.49
CA PRO A 88 3.02 -16.74 -6.49
C PRO A 88 1.61 -16.25 -6.84
N SER A 89 0.76 -16.09 -5.83
CA SER A 89 -0.59 -15.52 -5.97
C SER A 89 -0.57 -14.02 -5.76
N GLY A 90 -1.37 -13.28 -6.52
CA GLY A 90 -1.48 -11.83 -6.36
C GLY A 90 -1.92 -11.13 -7.64
N ALA A 91 -2.00 -9.80 -7.56
CA ALA A 91 -2.33 -8.94 -8.69
C ALA A 91 -1.11 -8.10 -9.09
N PRO A 92 -0.61 -8.20 -10.32
CA PRO A 92 0.56 -7.45 -10.79
C PRO A 92 0.42 -5.93 -10.57
N THR A 93 -0.77 -5.39 -10.84
CA THR A 93 -1.12 -3.97 -10.70
C THR A 93 -1.18 -3.49 -9.25
N ARG A 94 -1.00 -4.40 -8.29
CA ARG A 94 -1.02 -4.11 -6.85
C ARG A 94 0.33 -4.35 -6.19
N GLY A 95 1.40 -4.07 -6.90
CA GLY A 95 2.76 -4.20 -6.39
C GLY A 95 3.30 -5.63 -6.33
N ARG A 96 2.69 -6.57 -7.09
CA ARG A 96 3.13 -7.97 -7.19
C ARG A 96 3.58 -8.32 -8.62
N PRO A 97 4.63 -7.66 -9.17
CA PRO A 97 5.15 -8.00 -10.49
C PRO A 97 5.74 -9.41 -10.57
N ASP A 98 6.08 -10.01 -9.42
CA ASP A 98 6.60 -11.37 -9.27
C ASP A 98 5.60 -12.46 -9.69
N VAL A 99 4.31 -12.14 -9.81
CA VAL A 99 3.30 -13.08 -10.33
C VAL A 99 3.33 -13.21 -11.85
N LEU A 100 4.06 -12.35 -12.53
CA LEU A 100 4.21 -12.39 -13.99
C LEU A 100 5.33 -13.37 -14.45
N PRO A 101 5.19 -14.01 -15.59
CA PRO A 101 3.97 -14.11 -16.40
C PRO A 101 2.90 -14.93 -15.68
N THR A 102 1.63 -14.64 -15.96
CA THR A 102 0.47 -15.40 -15.46
C THR A 102 0.39 -16.82 -16.07
N GLY A 103 -0.63 -17.61 -15.73
CA GLY A 103 -0.85 -18.93 -16.31
C GLY A 103 -0.45 -20.13 -15.44
N ARG A 104 0.11 -19.89 -14.27
CA ARG A 104 0.50 -20.92 -13.29
C ARG A 104 -0.01 -20.65 -11.87
N ASN A 105 -0.82 -19.62 -11.69
CA ASN A 105 -1.30 -19.15 -10.39
C ASN A 105 -2.72 -18.59 -10.54
N PHE A 106 -3.45 -18.53 -9.42
CA PHE A 106 -4.71 -17.79 -9.41
C PHE A 106 -4.45 -16.28 -9.38
N TYR A 107 -5.16 -15.54 -10.21
CA TYR A 107 -5.22 -14.09 -10.16
C TYR A 107 -6.07 -13.65 -8.96
N SER A 108 -5.50 -13.72 -7.78
CA SER A 108 -6.17 -13.50 -6.52
C SER A 108 -5.24 -12.74 -5.56
N VAL A 109 -5.80 -12.21 -4.50
CA VAL A 109 -5.02 -11.61 -3.40
C VAL A 109 -4.57 -12.73 -2.46
N ASP A 110 -3.28 -12.85 -2.18
CA ASP A 110 -2.82 -13.63 -1.02
C ASP A 110 -3.22 -12.84 0.24
N THR A 111 -4.24 -13.31 0.94
CA THR A 111 -4.80 -12.62 2.13
C THR A 111 -3.78 -12.46 3.23
N ARG A 112 -2.77 -13.35 3.30
CA ARG A 112 -1.67 -13.27 4.27
C ARG A 112 -0.62 -12.22 3.93
N ALA A 113 -0.58 -11.73 2.69
CA ALA A 113 0.31 -10.65 2.27
C ALA A 113 -0.34 -9.25 2.40
N VAL A 114 -1.51 -9.17 3.01
CA VAL A 114 -2.26 -7.93 3.25
C VAL A 114 -2.23 -7.60 4.75
N PRO A 115 -1.95 -6.33 5.13
CA PRO A 115 -1.66 -5.19 4.26
C PRO A 115 -0.29 -5.30 3.60
N THR A 116 -0.19 -4.88 2.34
CA THR A 116 1.09 -4.80 1.64
C THR A 116 1.95 -3.65 2.16
N GLU A 117 3.26 -3.69 1.96
CA GLU A 117 4.18 -2.59 2.33
C GLU A 117 3.74 -1.25 1.71
N THR A 118 3.31 -1.27 0.45
CA THR A 118 2.81 -0.09 -0.25
C THR A 118 1.51 0.42 0.37
N ALA A 119 0.57 -0.46 0.68
CA ALA A 119 -0.67 -0.10 1.36
C ALA A 119 -0.38 0.47 2.76
N PHE A 120 0.59 -0.09 3.50
CA PHE A 120 0.97 0.46 4.79
C PHE A 120 1.59 1.85 4.67
N ALA A 121 2.42 2.10 3.67
CA ALA A 121 2.98 3.43 3.43
C ALA A 121 1.88 4.48 3.12
N LEU A 122 0.84 4.10 2.37
CA LEU A 122 -0.32 4.94 2.08
C LEU A 122 -1.22 5.11 3.30
N GLY A 123 -1.55 4.02 4.00
CA GLY A 123 -2.37 4.03 5.21
C GLY A 123 -1.75 4.87 6.33
N ARG A 124 -0.42 4.82 6.50
CA ARG A 124 0.30 5.69 7.44
C ARG A 124 0.15 7.16 7.07
N LYS A 125 0.33 7.53 5.80
CA LYS A 125 0.13 8.92 5.35
C LYS A 125 -1.31 9.38 5.56
N SER A 126 -2.28 8.51 5.31
CA SER A 126 -3.70 8.78 5.55
C SER A 126 -3.98 8.98 7.04
N ALA A 127 -3.42 8.16 7.92
CA ALA A 127 -3.52 8.30 9.37
C ALA A 127 -2.93 9.64 9.85
N GLU A 128 -1.73 10.00 9.38
CA GLU A 128 -1.08 11.25 9.71
C GLU A 128 -1.90 12.48 9.25
N ALA A 129 -2.43 12.43 8.02
CA ALA A 129 -3.27 13.50 7.48
C ALA A 129 -4.57 13.65 8.27
N LEU A 130 -5.22 12.53 8.64
CA LEU A 130 -6.45 12.51 9.43
C LEU A 130 -6.23 13.15 10.81
N VAL A 131 -5.21 12.72 11.53
CA VAL A 131 -4.90 13.23 12.88
C VAL A 131 -4.50 14.70 12.84
N THR A 132 -3.68 15.09 11.86
CA THR A 132 -3.28 16.48 11.66
C THR A 132 -4.48 17.37 11.35
N ARG A 133 -5.38 16.90 10.50
CA ARG A 133 -6.61 17.64 10.16
C ARG A 133 -7.51 17.79 11.37
N HIS A 134 -7.71 16.74 12.15
CA HIS A 134 -8.50 16.80 13.38
C HIS A 134 -7.93 17.83 14.37
N LEU A 135 -6.60 17.81 14.58
CA LEU A 135 -5.92 18.76 15.45
C LEU A 135 -6.10 20.20 14.97
N GLN A 136 -6.01 20.46 13.66
CA GLN A 136 -6.21 21.78 13.08
C GLN A 136 -7.66 22.29 13.24
N ASP A 137 -8.64 21.39 13.09
CA ASP A 137 -10.06 21.76 13.14
C ASP A 137 -10.59 21.89 14.57
N HIS A 138 -10.06 21.14 15.55
CA HIS A 138 -10.59 21.05 16.91
C HIS A 138 -9.62 21.56 18.01
N GLY A 139 -8.35 21.72 17.70
CA GLY A 139 -7.33 22.18 18.67
C GLY A 139 -6.88 21.10 19.67
N GLU A 140 -7.35 19.86 19.52
CA GLU A 140 -7.01 18.71 20.37
C GLU A 140 -6.69 17.48 19.56
N TRP A 141 -5.95 16.53 20.16
CA TRP A 141 -5.61 15.27 19.50
C TRP A 141 -6.82 14.35 19.37
N LEU A 142 -6.92 13.69 18.21
CA LEU A 142 -7.90 12.64 17.98
C LEU A 142 -7.64 11.48 18.95
N ARG A 143 -8.63 11.13 19.79
CA ARG A 143 -8.51 10.05 20.77
C ARG A 143 -9.12 8.73 20.31
N ALA A 144 -10.24 8.79 19.59
CA ALA A 144 -10.95 7.60 19.11
C ALA A 144 -11.58 7.85 17.75
N ILE A 145 -11.67 6.79 16.92
CA ILE A 145 -12.31 6.83 15.61
C ILE A 145 -12.92 5.50 15.23
N GLY A 146 -14.05 5.54 14.52
CA GLY A 146 -14.61 4.40 13.82
C GLY A 146 -14.18 4.35 12.36
N LEU A 147 -13.61 3.25 11.91
CA LEU A 147 -13.26 3.01 10.51
C LEU A 147 -14.12 1.89 9.93
N THR A 148 -14.66 2.11 8.73
CA THR A 148 -15.39 1.07 7.99
C THR A 148 -14.45 0.36 7.04
N VAL A 149 -14.37 -0.97 7.15
CA VAL A 149 -13.49 -1.82 6.34
C VAL A 149 -14.31 -2.78 5.47
N TRP A 150 -14.19 -2.58 4.16
CA TRP A 150 -14.87 -3.41 3.16
C TRP A 150 -13.91 -4.44 2.57
N GLY A 151 -14.33 -5.71 2.52
CA GLY A 151 -13.51 -6.77 1.96
C GLY A 151 -13.09 -6.54 0.50
N THR A 152 -14.00 -5.99 -0.32
CA THR A 152 -13.70 -5.67 -1.73
C THR A 152 -12.70 -4.51 -1.87
N ALA A 153 -12.81 -3.46 -1.03
CA ALA A 153 -11.83 -2.39 -1.00
C ALA A 153 -10.47 -2.92 -0.54
N ASN A 154 -10.45 -3.74 0.52
CA ASN A 154 -9.24 -4.36 1.05
C ASN A 154 -8.50 -5.22 0.01
N MET A 155 -9.25 -5.99 -0.80
CA MET A 155 -8.67 -6.74 -1.94
C MET A 155 -8.08 -5.79 -2.98
N ARG A 156 -8.80 -4.73 -3.33
CA ARG A 156 -8.41 -3.81 -4.41
C ARG A 156 -7.20 -2.97 -4.07
N THR A 157 -7.10 -2.51 -2.81
CA THR A 157 -6.03 -1.59 -2.38
C THR A 157 -4.82 -2.31 -1.80
N GLY A 158 -4.96 -3.61 -1.51
CA GLY A 158 -3.94 -4.37 -0.77
C GLY A 158 -3.93 -4.05 0.72
N GLY A 159 -5.05 -3.51 1.26
CA GLY A 159 -5.26 -3.36 2.69
C GLY A 159 -4.92 -1.99 3.27
N ASP A 160 -5.16 -0.90 2.55
CA ASP A 160 -4.90 0.46 3.04
C ASP A 160 -5.75 0.84 4.27
N ASP A 161 -7.02 0.40 4.36
CA ASP A 161 -7.87 0.65 5.52
C ASP A 161 -7.30 0.01 6.80
N ILE A 162 -6.90 -1.26 6.74
CA ILE A 162 -6.25 -1.95 7.87
C ILE A 162 -4.88 -1.35 8.17
N ALA A 163 -4.13 -0.97 7.15
CA ALA A 163 -2.87 -0.27 7.30
C ALA A 163 -3.04 1.06 8.03
N GLN A 164 -4.08 1.83 7.69
CA GLN A 164 -4.42 3.08 8.38
C GLN A 164 -4.79 2.82 9.84
N ALA A 165 -5.60 1.79 10.11
CA ALA A 165 -5.97 1.41 11.47
C ALA A 165 -4.75 1.04 12.33
N LEU A 166 -3.86 0.21 11.81
CA LEU A 166 -2.61 -0.16 12.49
C LEU A 166 -1.72 1.07 12.73
N ALA A 167 -1.59 1.96 11.75
CA ALA A 167 -0.81 3.18 11.90
C ALA A 167 -1.39 4.13 12.95
N LEU A 168 -2.73 4.22 13.06
CA LEU A 168 -3.42 5.05 14.07
C LEU A 168 -3.14 4.57 15.49
N ILE A 169 -3.20 3.27 15.76
CA ILE A 169 -2.84 2.70 17.07
C ILE A 169 -1.34 2.71 17.34
N GLY A 170 -0.50 2.98 16.32
CA GLY A 170 0.96 2.97 16.42
C GLY A 170 1.58 1.58 16.32
N ALA A 171 1.02 0.71 15.48
CA ALA A 171 1.59 -0.58 15.12
C ALA A 171 2.04 -0.59 13.65
N ARG A 172 3.11 -1.32 13.36
CA ARG A 172 3.65 -1.51 12.01
C ARG A 172 3.71 -3.00 11.69
N PRO A 173 3.13 -3.48 10.58
CA PRO A 173 3.30 -4.87 10.15
C PRO A 173 4.76 -5.21 9.87
N VAL A 174 5.11 -6.47 10.07
CA VAL A 174 6.40 -7.06 9.70
C VAL A 174 6.14 -8.07 8.59
N TRP A 175 6.92 -7.97 7.52
CA TRP A 175 6.81 -8.84 6.36
C TRP A 175 7.98 -9.79 6.23
N ASP A 176 7.72 -10.99 5.80
CA ASP A 176 8.76 -11.92 5.38
C ASP A 176 9.39 -11.47 4.06
N GLY A 177 10.71 -11.44 4.01
CA GLY A 177 11.45 -10.91 2.87
C GLY A 177 11.29 -11.71 1.57
N GLY A 178 10.96 -13.00 1.65
CA GLY A 178 10.80 -13.87 0.49
C GLY A 178 9.36 -13.95 -0.01
N SER A 179 8.42 -14.27 0.90
CA SER A 179 7.00 -14.46 0.58
C SER A 179 6.19 -13.17 0.60
N ARG A 180 6.71 -12.09 1.18
CA ARG A 180 6.04 -10.82 1.45
C ARG A 180 4.77 -10.95 2.30
N ARG A 181 4.62 -12.06 3.01
CA ARG A 181 3.51 -12.28 3.93
C ARG A 181 3.76 -11.55 5.23
N VAL A 182 2.68 -11.07 5.83
CA VAL A 182 2.72 -10.47 7.16
C VAL A 182 2.97 -11.59 8.18
N THR A 183 4.04 -11.45 8.97
CA THR A 183 4.45 -12.43 9.98
C THR A 183 4.17 -11.96 11.41
N GLY A 184 3.81 -10.68 11.57
CA GLY A 184 3.52 -10.06 12.84
C GLY A 184 3.49 -8.55 12.74
N PHE A 185 3.73 -7.91 13.87
CA PHE A 185 3.79 -6.45 13.95
C PHE A 185 4.85 -6.00 14.96
N GLU A 186 5.29 -4.75 14.82
CA GLU A 186 6.10 -4.03 15.79
C GLU A 186 5.31 -2.85 16.34
N ILE A 187 5.50 -2.53 17.61
CA ILE A 187 4.92 -1.34 18.22
C ILE A 187 5.87 -0.17 17.98
N VAL A 188 5.35 0.90 17.42
CA VAL A 188 6.08 2.15 17.23
C VAL A 188 6.09 2.89 18.57
N PRO A 189 7.26 3.21 19.15
CA PRO A 189 7.34 3.99 20.39
C PRO A 189 6.72 5.38 20.20
N LEU A 190 6.11 5.94 21.26
CA LEU A 190 5.48 7.28 21.22
C LEU A 190 6.43 8.36 20.72
N ALA A 191 7.69 8.30 21.11
CA ALA A 191 8.71 9.25 20.64
C ALA A 191 8.92 9.23 19.11
N ALA A 192 8.77 8.05 18.47
CA ALA A 192 8.87 7.90 17.03
C ALA A 192 7.52 8.16 16.34
N LEU A 193 6.42 7.92 17.03
CA LEU A 193 5.07 8.20 16.54
C LEU A 193 4.80 9.71 16.49
N GLY A 194 5.37 10.48 17.42
CA GLY A 194 5.28 11.96 17.48
C GLY A 194 3.87 12.50 17.80
N ARG A 195 2.97 11.65 18.29
CA ARG A 195 1.57 11.96 18.66
C ARG A 195 1.02 10.90 19.60
N PRO A 196 -0.09 11.18 20.29
CA PRO A 196 -0.82 10.15 21.01
C PRO A 196 -1.32 9.04 20.08
N ARG A 197 -1.53 7.86 20.65
CA ARG A 197 -2.22 6.75 19.99
C ARG A 197 -3.70 7.08 19.83
N VAL A 198 -4.34 6.45 18.86
CA VAL A 198 -5.77 6.62 18.62
C VAL A 198 -6.46 5.28 18.83
N ASP A 199 -7.51 5.25 19.64
CA ASP A 199 -8.36 4.07 19.75
C ASP A 199 -9.20 3.92 18.46
N VAL A 200 -9.12 2.73 17.83
CA VAL A 200 -9.76 2.48 16.54
C VAL A 200 -10.76 1.35 16.65
N THR A 201 -12.02 1.68 16.44
CA THR A 201 -13.09 0.70 16.30
C THR A 201 -13.30 0.35 14.83
N LEU A 202 -13.08 -0.91 14.44
CA LEU A 202 -13.30 -1.40 13.08
C LEU A 202 -14.74 -1.86 12.87
N ARG A 203 -15.45 -1.23 11.93
CA ARG A 203 -16.71 -1.73 11.40
C ARG A 203 -16.43 -2.55 10.15
N ILE A 204 -16.37 -3.87 10.30
CA ILE A 204 -16.02 -4.79 9.20
C ILE A 204 -17.27 -5.28 8.47
N SER A 205 -17.15 -5.50 7.15
CA SER A 205 -18.18 -6.17 6.35
C SER A 205 -18.15 -7.68 6.56
N GLY A 206 -19.26 -8.38 6.26
CA GLY A 206 -19.31 -9.83 6.31
C GLY A 206 -18.26 -10.48 5.41
N PHE A 207 -18.07 -9.97 4.20
CA PHE A 207 -17.03 -10.45 3.30
C PHE A 207 -15.62 -10.23 3.87
N PHE A 208 -15.35 -9.10 4.52
CA PHE A 208 -14.06 -8.89 5.20
C PHE A 208 -13.83 -9.92 6.30
N ARG A 209 -14.83 -10.15 7.16
CA ARG A 209 -14.77 -11.13 8.24
C ARG A 209 -14.41 -12.53 7.73
N ASP A 210 -15.03 -12.94 6.62
CA ASP A 210 -14.90 -14.31 6.12
C ASP A 210 -13.64 -14.52 5.28
N ALA A 211 -13.19 -13.50 4.54
CA ALA A 211 -12.04 -13.58 3.65
C ALA A 211 -10.69 -13.20 4.30
N PHE A 212 -10.70 -12.41 5.39
CA PHE A 212 -9.50 -11.86 5.99
C PHE A 212 -9.35 -12.12 7.50
N PRO A 213 -9.55 -13.35 7.98
CA PRO A 213 -9.44 -13.66 9.42
C PRO A 213 -8.06 -13.35 10.01
N ASP A 214 -6.98 -13.54 9.22
CA ASP A 214 -5.62 -13.24 9.67
C ASP A 214 -5.41 -11.75 9.98
N GLN A 215 -6.08 -10.86 9.24
CA GLN A 215 -5.99 -9.41 9.50
C GLN A 215 -6.77 -9.01 10.75
N ILE A 216 -7.90 -9.65 11.01
CA ILE A 216 -8.64 -9.46 12.25
C ILE A 216 -7.77 -9.89 13.44
N ALA A 217 -7.15 -11.06 13.36
CA ALA A 217 -6.26 -11.56 14.40
C ALA A 217 -5.03 -10.66 14.58
N LEU A 218 -4.44 -10.16 13.50
CA LEU A 218 -3.31 -9.22 13.54
C LEU A 218 -3.70 -7.91 14.24
N PHE A 219 -4.83 -7.34 13.90
CA PHE A 219 -5.31 -6.09 14.50
C PHE A 219 -5.67 -6.28 15.98
N ASP A 220 -6.40 -7.33 16.32
CA ASP A 220 -6.74 -7.67 17.71
C ASP A 220 -5.49 -7.85 18.57
N ALA A 221 -4.50 -8.61 18.06
CA ALA A 221 -3.23 -8.79 18.76
C ALA A 221 -2.46 -7.47 18.94
N ALA A 222 -2.47 -6.60 17.93
CA ALA A 222 -1.83 -5.29 18.01
C ALA A 222 -2.53 -4.37 19.03
N VAL A 223 -3.87 -4.33 19.05
CA VAL A 223 -4.66 -3.57 20.04
C VAL A 223 -4.35 -4.02 21.47
N ARG A 224 -4.34 -5.34 21.71
CA ARG A 224 -4.01 -5.90 23.04
C ARG A 224 -2.58 -5.56 23.46
N ALA A 225 -1.63 -5.69 22.55
CA ALA A 225 -0.23 -5.39 22.85
C ALA A 225 0.00 -3.90 23.14
N VAL A 226 -0.65 -3.01 22.39
CA VAL A 226 -0.60 -1.55 22.63
C VAL A 226 -1.32 -1.19 23.92
N GLY A 227 -2.48 -1.79 24.21
CA GLY A 227 -3.24 -1.55 25.44
C GLY A 227 -2.50 -2.02 26.71
N ALA A 228 -1.60 -2.99 26.59
CA ALA A 228 -0.80 -3.49 27.70
C ALA A 228 0.47 -2.67 27.99
N LEU A 229 0.74 -1.61 27.21
CA LEU A 229 1.90 -0.76 27.45
C LEU A 229 1.70 0.14 28.68
N ASP A 230 2.78 0.34 29.43
CA ASP A 230 2.82 1.32 30.51
C ASP A 230 3.03 2.74 29.96
N GLU A 231 1.98 3.28 29.36
CA GLU A 231 1.93 4.62 28.76
C GLU A 231 0.80 5.43 29.42
N PRO A 232 0.96 6.77 29.57
CA PRO A 232 -0.10 7.61 30.16
C PRO A 232 -1.41 7.54 29.36
N ASP A 233 -2.55 7.50 30.03
CA ASP A 233 -3.90 7.47 29.39
C ASP A 233 -4.14 8.63 28.42
N ALA A 234 -3.49 9.76 28.64
CA ALA A 234 -3.56 10.90 27.72
C ALA A 234 -2.89 10.61 26.36
N GLU A 235 -1.88 9.73 26.35
CA GLU A 235 -1.11 9.36 25.16
C GLU A 235 -1.50 8.01 24.58
N ASN A 236 -2.11 7.13 25.41
CA ASN A 236 -2.59 5.80 24.99
C ASN A 236 -4.01 5.53 25.51
N PRO A 237 -5.04 5.93 24.76
CA PRO A 237 -6.43 5.67 25.17
C PRO A 237 -6.81 4.18 25.17
N LEU A 238 -6.00 3.30 24.54
CA LEU A 238 -6.26 1.85 24.54
C LEU A 238 -5.96 1.19 25.90
N SER A 239 -5.13 1.82 26.75
CA SER A 239 -4.84 1.33 28.11
C SER A 239 -6.09 1.22 28.97
N LEU A 240 -7.10 2.05 28.75
CA LEU A 240 -8.37 2.07 29.47
C LEU A 240 -9.26 0.85 29.18
N ILE A 241 -9.06 0.13 28.08
CA ILE A 241 -9.88 -1.00 27.67
C ILE A 241 -9.64 -2.24 28.57
N HIS A 242 -8.49 -2.30 29.24
CA HIS A 242 -8.09 -3.44 30.06
C HIS A 242 -8.39 -3.29 31.55
N ILE A 243 -9.06 -2.22 31.96
CA ILE A 243 -9.39 -1.93 33.37
C ILE A 243 -10.80 -2.44 33.76
N SER A 244 -11.54 -3.03 32.82
CA SER A 244 -12.92 -3.54 33.06
C SER A 244 -12.99 -5.05 33.17
#